data_42d908f11e67f0197c2f1ce04fef57fc
#
_entry.id   42d908f11e67f0197c2f1ce04fef57fc
#
_cell.length_a   1.000
_cell.length_b   1.000
_cell.length_c   1.000
_cell.angle_alpha   90.00
_cell.angle_beta   90.00
_cell.angle_gamma   90.00
#
_symmetry.space_group_name_H-M   'P 1'
#
loop_
_entity.id
_entity.type
_entity.pdbx_description
1 polymer ?
#
loop_
_entity_poly.entity_id
_entity_poly.type
_entity_poly.pdbx_seq_one_letter_code
_entity_poly.pdbx_strand_id
1 'polypeptide(L)'
;MADLKMPELNSVIIAGNLTKDPIFRQTTNGTPVVNFSIASNRRYRDSKDEWQEDVCYVGIVAWNKLAESCRDKLKKGNAVLVEGELQSRTFKTEKGDSKTIVEIKARRIQFLNKKMNIAEEPAPEEHEDAPTTFEDDTFEKHLSPEDSALLEGDTKQ
;
A
#
# COMPACT_ATOMS: atom_id res chain seq x y z
N MET A 1 -29.22 3.02 -32.70
CA MET A 1 -28.45 3.35 -31.48
C MET A 1 -27.24 2.45 -31.40
N ALA A 2 -26.05 3.00 -31.31
CA ALA A 2 -24.88 2.17 -31.07
C ALA A 2 -24.99 1.54 -29.68
N ASP A 3 -24.96 0.22 -29.59
CA ASP A 3 -24.84 -0.50 -28.33
C ASP A 3 -23.51 -0.09 -27.69
N LEU A 4 -23.58 0.80 -26.72
CA LEU A 4 -22.42 1.21 -25.94
C LEU A 4 -22.09 0.06 -24.99
N LYS A 5 -21.22 -0.85 -25.45
CA LYS A 5 -20.74 -1.95 -24.63
C LYS A 5 -19.82 -1.37 -23.54
N MET A 6 -20.30 -1.38 -22.31
CA MET A 6 -19.49 -0.97 -21.17
C MET A 6 -18.30 -1.91 -21.01
N PRO A 7 -17.09 -1.40 -20.76
CA PRO A 7 -15.94 -2.23 -20.47
C PRO A 7 -16.13 -2.95 -19.13
N GLU A 8 -15.77 -4.23 -19.09
CA GLU A 8 -15.75 -5.04 -17.87
C GLU A 8 -14.46 -4.73 -17.06
N LEU A 9 -14.38 -3.54 -16.51
CA LEU A 9 -13.23 -3.12 -15.71
C LEU A 9 -13.63 -3.02 -14.25
N ASN A 10 -13.01 -3.86 -13.42
CA ASN A 10 -13.11 -3.82 -11.96
C ASN A 10 -11.76 -4.21 -11.37
N SER A 11 -10.96 -3.23 -11.01
CA SER A 11 -9.61 -3.45 -10.47
C SER A 11 -9.31 -2.46 -9.36
N VAL A 12 -8.83 -2.98 -8.25
CA VAL A 12 -8.45 -2.23 -7.05
C VAL A 12 -7.06 -2.62 -6.63
N ILE A 13 -6.23 -1.64 -6.34
CA ILE A 13 -4.91 -1.81 -5.71
C ILE A 13 -4.90 -0.90 -4.48
N ILE A 14 -4.68 -1.50 -3.32
CA ILE A 14 -4.69 -0.77 -2.05
C ILE A 14 -3.64 -1.32 -1.09
N ALA A 15 -2.96 -0.42 -0.39
CA ALA A 15 -2.04 -0.77 0.69
C ALA A 15 -2.59 -0.28 2.03
N GLY A 16 -2.37 -1.04 3.06
CA GLY A 16 -2.81 -0.68 4.42
C GLY A 16 -2.34 -1.67 5.47
N ASN A 17 -2.70 -1.38 6.69
CA ASN A 17 -2.38 -2.22 7.85
C ASN A 17 -3.62 -2.96 8.33
N LEU A 18 -3.47 -4.23 8.71
CA LEU A 18 -4.55 -5.00 9.30
C LEU A 18 -5.02 -4.34 10.60
N THR A 19 -6.33 -4.15 10.72
CA THR A 19 -6.95 -3.55 11.90
C THR A 19 -7.20 -4.56 13.01
N LYS A 20 -7.35 -5.83 12.64
CA LYS A 20 -7.58 -7.00 13.51
C LYS A 20 -6.88 -8.22 12.95
N ASP A 21 -6.78 -9.25 13.77
CA ASP A 21 -6.32 -10.56 13.28
C ASP A 21 -7.29 -11.11 12.23
N PRO A 22 -6.77 -11.77 11.18
CA PRO A 22 -7.61 -12.34 10.13
C PRO A 22 -8.45 -13.51 10.64
N ILE A 23 -9.64 -13.66 10.07
CA ILE A 23 -10.56 -14.74 10.38
C ILE A 23 -10.49 -15.77 9.27
N PHE A 24 -10.05 -17.00 9.62
CA PHE A 24 -9.99 -18.13 8.71
C PHE A 24 -11.23 -19.00 8.85
N ARG A 25 -11.81 -19.39 7.74
CA ARG A 25 -12.98 -20.26 7.65
C ARG A 25 -12.80 -21.26 6.52
N GLN A 26 -13.61 -22.30 6.56
CA GLN A 26 -13.81 -23.20 5.42
C GLN A 26 -15.29 -23.18 5.05
N THR A 27 -15.56 -23.22 3.75
CA THR A 27 -16.92 -23.42 3.24
C THR A 27 -17.36 -24.87 3.47
N THR A 28 -18.65 -25.15 3.29
CA THR A 28 -19.19 -26.50 3.36
C THR A 28 -18.49 -27.50 2.42
N ASN A 29 -17.92 -27.00 1.32
CA ASN A 29 -17.14 -27.77 0.35
C ASN A 29 -15.64 -27.87 0.70
N GLY A 30 -15.24 -27.39 1.89
CA GLY A 30 -13.85 -27.43 2.35
C GLY A 30 -12.94 -26.37 1.73
N THR A 31 -13.50 -25.39 1.00
CA THR A 31 -12.70 -24.31 0.41
C THR A 31 -12.23 -23.33 1.49
N PRO A 32 -10.91 -23.09 1.65
CA PRO A 32 -10.40 -22.14 2.62
C PRO A 32 -10.71 -20.70 2.21
N VAL A 33 -11.12 -19.89 3.18
CA VAL A 33 -11.42 -18.47 3.04
C VAL A 33 -10.82 -17.71 4.20
N VAL A 34 -10.22 -16.56 3.93
CA VAL A 34 -9.77 -15.62 4.94
C VAL A 34 -10.44 -14.27 4.75
N ASN A 35 -10.90 -13.71 5.84
CA ASN A 35 -11.44 -12.35 5.91
C ASN A 35 -10.61 -11.50 6.87
N PHE A 36 -10.25 -10.32 6.44
CA PHE A 36 -9.58 -9.33 7.28
C PHE A 36 -9.94 -7.92 6.82
N SER A 37 -9.68 -6.95 7.66
CA SER A 37 -9.89 -5.53 7.36
C SER A 37 -8.57 -4.79 7.42
N ILE A 38 -8.37 -3.88 6.50
CA ILE A 38 -7.21 -2.99 6.46
C ILE A 38 -7.62 -1.54 6.63
N ALA A 39 -6.72 -0.75 7.20
CA ALA A 39 -6.77 0.70 7.26
C ALA A 39 -5.75 1.27 6.31
N SER A 40 -6.19 2.05 5.34
CA SER A 40 -5.36 2.76 4.38
C SER A 40 -5.41 4.25 4.67
N ASN A 41 -4.27 4.84 5.00
CA ASN A 41 -4.17 6.25 5.36
C ASN A 41 -3.95 7.11 4.11
N ARG A 42 -4.64 8.23 4.06
CA ARG A 42 -4.49 9.25 3.03
C ARG A 42 -4.21 10.59 3.68
N ARG A 43 -3.20 11.29 3.18
CA ARG A 43 -2.95 12.69 3.54
C ARG A 43 -3.37 13.60 2.41
N TYR A 44 -4.02 14.70 2.73
CA TYR A 44 -4.42 15.71 1.76
C TYR A 44 -4.36 17.09 2.41
N ARG A 45 -4.30 18.14 1.56
CA ARG A 45 -4.44 19.52 2.02
C ARG A 45 -5.89 19.94 1.89
N ASP A 46 -6.39 20.60 2.90
CA ASP A 46 -7.71 21.19 2.89
C ASP A 46 -7.74 22.56 2.19
N SER A 47 -8.91 23.20 2.18
CA SER A 47 -9.09 24.54 1.59
C SER A 47 -8.30 25.65 2.27
N LYS A 48 -7.77 25.40 3.49
CA LYS A 48 -6.95 26.32 4.26
C LYS A 48 -5.45 26.02 4.14
N ASP A 49 -5.09 25.13 3.20
CA ASP A 49 -3.73 24.64 2.99
C ASP A 49 -3.12 23.91 4.20
N GLU A 50 -3.96 23.40 5.10
CA GLU A 50 -3.55 22.60 6.24
C GLU A 50 -3.55 21.11 5.90
N TRP A 51 -2.58 20.36 6.42
CA TRP A 51 -2.50 18.92 6.25
C TRP A 51 -3.56 18.20 7.08
N GLN A 52 -4.38 17.44 6.39
CA GLN A 52 -5.39 16.57 6.98
C GLN A 52 -5.05 15.11 6.72
N GLU A 53 -5.46 14.24 7.63
CA GLU A 53 -5.32 12.79 7.49
C GLU A 53 -6.69 12.14 7.54
N ASP A 54 -6.93 11.24 6.61
CA ASP A 54 -8.15 10.44 6.51
C ASP A 54 -7.79 8.97 6.41
N VAL A 55 -8.64 8.11 6.93
CA VAL A 55 -8.42 6.66 6.96
C VAL A 55 -9.56 5.94 6.26
N CYS A 56 -9.23 5.14 5.25
CA CYS A 56 -10.16 4.27 4.57
C CYS A 56 -10.09 2.86 5.18
N TYR A 57 -11.20 2.40 5.74
CA TYR A 57 -11.35 1.02 6.23
C TYR A 57 -12.05 0.18 5.19
N VAL A 58 -11.43 -0.92 4.78
CA VAL A 58 -12.01 -1.82 3.79
C VAL A 58 -11.79 -3.28 4.15
N GLY A 59 -12.84 -4.09 3.94
CA GLY A 59 -12.79 -5.53 4.10
C GLY A 59 -12.15 -6.20 2.91
N ILE A 60 -11.34 -7.22 3.18
CA ILE A 60 -10.66 -8.05 2.20
C ILE A 60 -11.09 -9.50 2.38
N VAL A 61 -11.38 -10.17 1.30
CA VAL A 61 -11.62 -11.61 1.28
C VAL A 61 -10.66 -12.29 0.31
N ALA A 62 -10.02 -13.36 0.75
CA ALA A 62 -9.19 -14.19 -0.11
C ALA A 62 -9.61 -15.66 0.00
N TRP A 63 -9.41 -16.40 -1.10
CA TRP A 63 -9.90 -17.75 -1.30
C TRP A 63 -8.76 -18.72 -1.64
N ASN A 64 -9.00 -20.01 -1.39
CA ASN A 64 -8.13 -21.10 -1.79
C ASN A 64 -6.67 -20.95 -1.32
N LYS A 65 -5.71 -21.16 -2.20
CA LYS A 65 -4.28 -21.08 -1.93
C LYS A 65 -3.85 -19.70 -1.39
N LEU A 66 -4.53 -18.63 -1.83
CA LEU A 66 -4.24 -17.29 -1.32
C LEU A 66 -4.64 -17.15 0.15
N ALA A 67 -5.78 -17.72 0.55
CA ALA A 67 -6.21 -17.77 1.94
C ALA A 67 -5.24 -18.59 2.81
N GLU A 68 -4.78 -19.73 2.32
CA GLU A 68 -3.81 -20.57 3.02
C GLU A 68 -2.47 -19.85 3.20
N SER A 69 -2.01 -19.12 2.18
CA SER A 69 -0.77 -18.35 2.26
C SER A 69 -0.78 -17.24 3.30
N CYS A 70 -1.97 -16.78 3.67
CA CYS A 70 -2.15 -15.74 4.70
C CYS A 70 -2.12 -16.28 6.13
N ARG A 71 -2.36 -17.59 6.31
CA ARG A 71 -2.60 -18.20 7.63
C ARG A 71 -1.52 -17.89 8.66
N ASP A 72 -0.25 -18.05 8.28
CA ASP A 72 0.88 -17.89 9.20
C ASP A 72 1.60 -16.54 9.05
N LYS A 73 1.15 -15.70 8.13
CA LYS A 73 1.84 -14.47 7.75
C LYS A 73 1.12 -13.20 8.17
N LEU A 74 -0.19 -13.28 8.39
CA LEU A 74 -1.01 -12.12 8.72
C LEU A 74 -1.39 -12.07 10.19
N LYS A 75 -1.16 -10.92 10.81
CA LYS A 75 -1.60 -10.56 12.16
C LYS A 75 -2.02 -9.10 12.16
N LYS A 76 -2.80 -8.69 13.17
CA LYS A 76 -3.11 -7.29 13.44
C LYS A 76 -1.85 -6.42 13.34
N GLY A 77 -1.96 -5.28 12.63
CA GLY A 77 -0.87 -4.33 12.44
C GLY A 77 0.07 -4.63 11.27
N ASN A 78 0.01 -5.82 10.67
CA ASN A 78 0.83 -6.11 9.50
C ASN A 78 0.44 -5.24 8.30
N ALA A 79 1.43 -4.80 7.54
CA ALA A 79 1.23 -4.05 6.31
C ALA A 79 1.12 -5.00 5.11
N VAL A 80 0.16 -4.73 4.24
CA VAL A 80 -0.09 -5.51 3.02
C VAL A 80 -0.41 -4.60 1.85
N LEU A 81 -0.06 -5.06 0.64
CA LEU A 81 -0.56 -4.55 -0.62
C LEU A 81 -1.53 -5.58 -1.20
N VAL A 82 -2.74 -5.17 -1.47
CA VAL A 82 -3.81 -6.04 -2.00
C VAL A 82 -4.19 -5.58 -3.40
N GLU A 83 -4.19 -6.50 -4.33
CA GLU A 83 -4.74 -6.35 -5.67
C GLU A 83 -5.96 -7.24 -5.81
N GLY A 84 -7.05 -6.72 -6.34
CA GLY A 84 -8.27 -7.48 -6.50
C GLY A 84 -9.37 -6.72 -7.20
N GLU A 85 -10.58 -7.14 -6.95
CA GLU A 85 -11.80 -6.54 -7.50
C GLU A 85 -12.80 -6.21 -6.39
N LEU A 86 -13.59 -5.17 -6.59
CA LEU A 86 -14.69 -4.88 -5.69
C LEU A 86 -15.81 -5.90 -5.89
N GLN A 87 -16.35 -6.39 -4.78
CA GLN A 87 -17.58 -7.16 -4.79
C GLN A 87 -18.54 -6.64 -3.73
N SER A 88 -19.82 -6.75 -3.99
CA SER A 88 -20.85 -6.50 -3.00
C SER A 88 -21.53 -7.81 -2.59
N ARG A 89 -21.83 -7.91 -1.31
CA ARG A 89 -22.53 -9.06 -0.75
C ARG A 89 -23.68 -8.58 0.13
N THR A 90 -24.87 -9.05 -0.18
CA THR A 90 -26.07 -8.74 0.60
C THR A 90 -26.43 -9.94 1.49
N PHE A 91 -26.68 -9.69 2.76
CA PHE A 91 -27.15 -10.67 3.70
C PHE A 91 -28.30 -10.12 4.53
N LYS A 92 -29.17 -11.00 4.97
CA LYS A 92 -30.26 -10.65 5.89
C LYS A 92 -29.76 -10.70 7.32
N THR A 93 -30.04 -9.64 8.08
CA THR A 93 -29.79 -9.60 9.51
C THR A 93 -30.86 -10.40 10.25
N GLU A 94 -30.59 -10.77 11.50
CA GLU A 94 -31.59 -11.46 12.38
C GLU A 94 -32.87 -10.66 12.56
N LYS A 95 -32.84 -9.35 12.37
CA LYS A 95 -34.00 -8.44 12.43
C LYS A 95 -34.78 -8.36 11.11
N GLY A 96 -34.40 -9.13 10.09
CA GLY A 96 -35.05 -9.14 8.78
C GLY A 96 -34.59 -8.06 7.79
N ASP A 97 -33.72 -7.15 8.21
CA ASP A 97 -33.18 -6.10 7.35
C ASP A 97 -32.12 -6.68 6.40
N SER A 98 -32.08 -6.17 5.18
CA SER A 98 -31.03 -6.49 4.22
C SER A 98 -29.84 -5.53 4.38
N LYS A 99 -28.65 -6.08 4.64
CA LYS A 99 -27.42 -5.30 4.71
C LYS A 99 -26.50 -5.68 3.57
N THR A 100 -26.08 -4.68 2.79
CA THR A 100 -25.08 -4.85 1.74
C THR A 100 -23.73 -4.35 2.24
N ILE A 101 -22.70 -5.17 2.11
CA ILE A 101 -21.31 -4.81 2.35
C ILE A 101 -20.55 -4.83 1.04
N VAL A 102 -19.62 -3.90 0.91
CA VAL A 102 -18.66 -3.84 -0.19
C VAL A 102 -17.30 -4.24 0.35
N GLU A 103 -16.66 -5.17 -0.31
CA GLU A 103 -15.35 -5.70 0.08
C GLU A 103 -14.49 -5.94 -1.16
N ILE A 104 -13.20 -6.13 -0.98
CA ILE A 104 -12.27 -6.47 -2.05
C ILE A 104 -12.04 -7.97 -2.05
N LYS A 105 -12.38 -8.63 -3.17
CA LYS A 105 -11.96 -9.99 -3.43
C LYS A 105 -10.53 -9.97 -3.95
N ALA A 106 -9.61 -10.38 -3.10
CA ALA A 106 -8.18 -10.36 -3.42
C ALA A 106 -7.83 -11.40 -4.49
N ARG A 107 -7.03 -10.99 -5.45
CA ARG A 107 -6.36 -11.84 -6.44
C ARG A 107 -4.88 -12.02 -6.09
N ARG A 108 -4.29 -11.02 -5.45
CA ARG A 108 -2.89 -11.02 -5.02
C ARG A 108 -2.75 -10.26 -3.72
N ILE A 109 -1.91 -10.78 -2.82
CA ILE A 109 -1.55 -10.13 -1.56
C ILE A 109 -0.03 -10.14 -1.44
N GLN A 110 0.56 -8.98 -1.24
CA GLN A 110 1.99 -8.84 -0.95
C GLN A 110 2.14 -8.47 0.53
N PHE A 111 2.95 -9.24 1.24
CA PHE A 111 3.27 -8.98 2.64
C PHE A 111 4.43 -7.99 2.70
N LEU A 112 4.17 -6.78 3.21
CA LEU A 112 5.15 -5.69 3.23
C LEU A 112 6.00 -5.69 4.50
N ASN A 113 5.56 -6.37 5.55
CA ASN A 113 6.39 -6.57 6.72
C ASN A 113 7.49 -7.58 6.38
N LYS A 114 8.67 -7.09 6.04
CA LYS A 114 9.88 -7.90 6.16
C LYS A 114 10.01 -8.28 7.63
N LYS A 115 10.12 -9.59 7.95
CA LYS A 115 10.86 -9.99 9.13
C LYS A 115 12.26 -9.38 8.93
N MET A 116 12.57 -8.31 9.65
CA MET A 116 13.96 -8.00 9.91
C MET A 116 14.47 -9.21 10.68
N ASN A 117 15.23 -10.07 10.03
CA ASN A 117 16.22 -10.84 10.73
C ASN A 117 17.15 -9.77 11.29
N ILE A 118 16.96 -9.43 12.53
CA ILE A 118 18.01 -8.81 13.36
C ILE A 118 19.03 -9.94 13.54
N ALA A 119 19.84 -10.19 12.51
CA ALA A 119 21.18 -10.66 12.74
C ALA A 119 21.83 -9.48 13.46
N GLU A 120 22.29 -9.75 14.70
CA GLU A 120 23.09 -8.84 15.50
C GLU A 120 24.10 -8.15 14.59
N GLU A 121 23.86 -6.88 14.25
CA GLU A 121 24.92 -6.00 13.79
C GLU A 121 25.87 -5.86 14.98
N PRO A 122 27.16 -6.18 14.82
CA PRO A 122 28.15 -5.83 15.83
C PRO A 122 28.08 -4.31 16.02
N ALA A 123 28.09 -3.90 17.29
CA ALA A 123 28.10 -2.51 17.69
C ALA A 123 29.09 -1.70 16.82
N PRO A 124 28.72 -0.50 16.34
CA PRO A 124 29.64 0.32 15.61
C PRO A 124 30.79 0.71 16.55
N GLU A 125 31.97 0.30 16.17
CA GLU A 125 33.19 0.82 16.77
C GLU A 125 33.18 2.34 16.53
N GLU A 126 33.29 3.10 17.60
CA GLU A 126 33.48 4.54 17.59
C GLU A 126 34.75 4.84 16.79
N HIS A 127 34.58 5.26 15.55
CA HIS A 127 35.62 5.98 14.83
C HIS A 127 35.42 7.48 15.07
N GLU A 128 36.34 8.00 15.87
CA GLU A 128 36.56 9.41 16.08
C GLU A 128 36.64 10.17 14.74
N ASP A 129 35.91 11.27 14.73
CA ASP A 129 36.05 12.49 13.94
C ASP A 129 37.00 12.49 12.72
N ALA A 130 36.39 12.39 11.55
CA ALA A 130 36.93 13.07 10.38
C ALA A 130 35.91 14.10 9.89
N PRO A 131 36.28 15.38 9.74
CA PRO A 131 35.38 16.40 9.23
C PRO A 131 35.11 16.11 7.76
N THR A 132 33.87 15.73 7.45
CA THR A 132 33.38 15.68 6.06
C THR A 132 33.16 17.11 5.59
N THR A 133 34.19 17.69 5.00
CA THR A 133 34.02 18.79 4.06
C THR A 133 33.35 18.21 2.82
N PHE A 134 32.07 18.50 2.64
CA PHE A 134 31.43 18.37 1.35
C PHE A 134 32.07 19.39 0.41
N GLU A 135 33.08 18.96 -0.34
CA GLU A 135 33.54 19.71 -1.50
C GLU A 135 32.47 19.54 -2.59
N ASP A 136 31.80 20.63 -2.87
CA ASP A 136 30.74 20.84 -3.86
C ASP A 136 31.33 20.91 -5.29
N ASP A 137 32.20 19.95 -5.63
CA ASP A 137 33.02 20.02 -6.85
C ASP A 137 32.74 18.89 -7.86
N THR A 138 31.66 18.13 -7.67
CA THR A 138 31.40 16.99 -8.57
C THR A 138 30.40 17.28 -9.68
N PHE A 139 29.65 18.37 -9.60
CA PHE A 139 28.65 18.70 -10.63
C PHE A 139 29.26 19.41 -11.86
N GLU A 140 30.28 20.24 -11.68
CA GLU A 140 30.89 20.97 -12.78
C GLU A 140 31.81 20.14 -13.71
N LYS A 141 32.21 18.93 -13.26
CA LYS A 141 33.12 18.07 -14.09
C LYS A 141 32.43 17.30 -15.21
N HIS A 142 31.10 17.31 -15.26
CA HIS A 142 30.35 16.57 -16.27
C HIS A 142 29.53 17.43 -17.23
N LEU A 143 29.61 18.76 -17.12
CA LEU A 143 29.00 19.66 -18.09
C LEU A 143 29.94 19.81 -19.29
N SER A 144 29.43 19.49 -20.47
CA SER A 144 30.13 19.79 -21.71
C SER A 144 30.27 21.32 -21.93
N PRO A 145 31.26 21.79 -22.68
CA PRO A 145 31.47 23.22 -22.89
C PRO A 145 30.26 23.96 -23.49
N GLU A 146 29.32 23.24 -24.09
CA GLU A 146 28.10 23.79 -24.68
C GLU A 146 27.01 24.05 -23.65
N ASP A 147 26.98 23.32 -22.53
CA ASP A 147 25.98 23.49 -21.47
C ASP A 147 26.31 24.66 -20.54
N SER A 148 27.58 25.05 -20.45
CA SER A 148 28.02 26.19 -19.61
C SER A 148 27.60 27.56 -20.20
N ALA A 149 27.36 27.61 -21.50
CA ALA A 149 26.98 28.87 -22.19
C ALA A 149 25.48 29.26 -21.96
N LEU A 150 24.67 28.34 -21.48
CA LEU A 150 23.25 28.58 -21.25
C LEU A 150 22.93 29.16 -19.86
N LEU A 151 23.90 29.15 -18.94
CA LEU A 151 23.73 29.66 -17.57
C LEU A 151 24.17 31.13 -17.38
N GLU A 152 24.83 31.74 -18.36
CA GLU A 152 25.28 33.14 -18.30
C GLU A 152 24.36 34.14 -19.03
N GLY A 153 23.18 33.76 -19.41
CA GLY A 153 22.31 34.52 -20.32
C GLY A 153 21.12 35.26 -19.71
N ASP A 154 21.04 35.55 -18.43
CA ASP A 154 19.97 36.39 -17.89
C ASP A 154 20.33 37.22 -16.65
N THR A 155 21.26 38.14 -16.83
CA THR A 155 21.39 39.25 -15.89
C THR A 155 21.77 40.53 -16.65
N LYS A 156 20.78 41.11 -17.34
CA LYS A 156 20.78 42.56 -17.68
C LYS A 156 19.38 42.97 -18.16
N GLN A 157 18.66 43.53 -17.31
CA GLN A 157 17.83 44.78 -17.30
C GLN A 157 16.68 44.66 -16.33
#